data_d9d4544e2c93a59b405d80a03a1a10ac
#
_entry.id   d9d4544e2c93a59b405d80a03a1a10ac
#
_cell.length_a   1.000
_cell.length_b   1.000
_cell.length_c   1.000
_cell.angle_alpha   90.00
_cell.angle_beta   90.00
_cell.angle_gamma   90.00
#
_symmetry.space_group_name_H-M   'P 1'
#
loop_
_entity.id
_entity.type
_entity.pdbx_description
1 polymer ?
#
loop_
_entity_poly.entity_id
_entity_poly.type
_entity_poly.pdbx_seq_one_letter_code
_entity_poly.pdbx_strand_id
1 'polypeptide(L)'
;MFPYKYLTELPQVALLSKQVGGAATATLPNTLMSAFTRLDVKSLQLDAIYPLEHNGGGMFAIGNRALIVSKRGKFFLYDSDDAANVRDLDISVNINYQEFLSFVNSKGLDDKIVQNWFRFIDVLYHEDSSGKSLLLSHYYWHAQDECFTVRISRLNVPEDGELENVSATTDDWNTVYDTKPCLKIKPKGFYFAGHFSGGRMEFLKEDELLFTVGFLGFDGNASDYFYSQGTDGDYGKILKLDLQTGQATDFTIGQRNPQGLTIDSKGRIWSTEHGPQGGDELNLIEQGANYGWPYVTYGTDYGTTRWPLSESQGRHDGYRLPIFSWVPSIGVSNLIEIQGFLPEWEGDLLVTSMKQQTLFRMRYREGRVVFVEPIKIDLRIRDIDQLDNGNIILWTDKTWIIELTPGENFITPDIADFVRELEEPEKQQAINAIHSCHVCHSAAPGGVIETAPSLWGVFDRKIAGSRFRHYSPALRSKQGHWNEETLNLWLEDSNGFAKGTSMAYPGIANPAIRKAVIDYLKALQ
;
A
#
# COMPACT_ATOMS: atom_id res chain seq x y z
N MET A 1 -14.20 -18.95 26.96
CA MET A 1 -13.47 -17.88 27.65
C MET A 1 -11.97 -18.09 27.37
N PHE A 2 -11.49 -17.67 26.20
CA PHE A 2 -10.07 -17.71 25.89
C PHE A 2 -9.52 -16.29 26.01
N PRO A 3 -8.51 -16.07 26.84
CA PRO A 3 -7.98 -14.75 27.06
C PRO A 3 -7.18 -14.29 25.85
N TYR A 4 -7.27 -13.02 25.54
CA TYR A 4 -6.47 -12.22 24.61
C TYR A 4 -4.93 -12.29 24.86
N LYS A 5 -4.45 -13.32 25.54
CA LYS A 5 -3.05 -13.54 25.90
C LYS A 5 -2.13 -13.86 24.71
N TYR A 6 -2.70 -14.15 23.53
CA TYR A 6 -1.93 -14.59 22.37
C TYR A 6 -1.46 -13.49 21.41
N LEU A 7 -1.84 -12.24 21.63
CA LEU A 7 -1.29 -11.14 20.81
C LEU A 7 0.04 -10.57 21.33
N THR A 8 0.45 -10.94 22.54
CA THR A 8 1.72 -10.51 23.13
C THR A 8 2.79 -11.60 23.21
N GLU A 9 2.44 -12.85 22.92
CA GLU A 9 3.37 -14.00 22.97
C GLU A 9 3.34 -14.84 21.71
N LEU A 10 3.38 -14.23 20.52
CA LEU A 10 4.01 -14.92 19.39
C LEU A 10 5.50 -14.98 19.70
N PRO A 11 6.16 -16.15 19.58
CA PRO A 11 7.60 -16.20 19.70
C PRO A 11 8.12 -15.17 18.69
N GLN A 12 8.74 -14.11 19.21
CA GLN A 12 9.59 -13.28 18.41
C GLN A 12 10.58 -14.26 17.79
N VAL A 13 10.40 -14.55 16.51
CA VAL A 13 11.52 -14.98 15.70
C VAL A 13 12.47 -13.80 15.83
N ALA A 14 13.41 -13.96 16.74
CA ALA A 14 14.48 -13.02 16.97
C ALA A 14 15.24 -12.95 15.66
N LEU A 15 14.83 -12.04 14.78
CA LEU A 15 15.72 -11.42 13.85
C LEU A 15 16.77 -10.76 14.73
N LEU A 16 17.90 -11.44 14.85
CA LEU A 16 19.15 -10.92 15.38
C LEU A 16 19.47 -9.62 14.60
N SER A 17 18.82 -8.52 14.99
CA SER A 17 19.34 -7.20 14.73
C SER A 17 20.54 -7.05 15.65
N LYS A 18 21.72 -7.40 15.15
CA LYS A 18 22.95 -6.85 15.70
C LYS A 18 22.76 -5.33 15.62
N GLN A 19 22.58 -4.72 16.80
CA GLN A 19 22.82 -3.30 16.99
C GLN A 19 24.29 -3.05 16.60
N VAL A 20 24.48 -2.60 15.38
CA VAL A 20 25.67 -1.84 15.01
C VAL A 20 25.25 -0.40 15.21
N GLY A 21 25.82 0.25 16.21
CA GLY A 21 25.58 1.65 16.49
C GLY A 21 25.94 2.52 15.29
N GLY A 22 25.03 3.37 14.91
CA GLY A 22 25.06 4.33 13.83
C GLY A 22 23.67 4.37 13.22
N ALA A 23 22.90 5.43 13.49
CA ALA A 23 21.66 5.71 12.79
C ALA A 23 22.01 5.97 11.32
N ALA A 24 22.04 4.93 10.51
CA ALA A 24 21.99 5.08 9.07
C ALA A 24 20.57 5.54 8.76
N THR A 25 20.42 6.81 8.41
CA THR A 25 19.23 7.30 7.69
C THR A 25 19.04 6.38 6.50
N ALA A 26 17.96 5.60 6.51
CA ALA A 26 17.62 4.74 5.39
C ALA A 26 17.30 5.68 4.22
N THR A 27 18.21 5.80 3.27
CA THR A 27 17.94 6.53 2.03
C THR A 27 17.18 5.58 1.10
N LEU A 28 16.02 6.01 0.63
CA LEU A 28 15.32 5.33 -0.45
C LEU A 28 16.16 5.39 -1.74
N PRO A 29 16.07 4.40 -2.62
CA PRO A 29 16.73 4.48 -3.91
C PRO A 29 16.11 5.61 -4.74
N ASN A 30 16.93 6.29 -5.55
CA ASN A 30 16.46 7.34 -6.48
C ASN A 30 15.66 6.77 -7.66
N THR A 31 15.62 5.46 -7.82
CA THR A 31 14.89 4.78 -8.88
C THR A 31 14.30 3.47 -8.39
N LEU A 32 13.13 3.15 -8.92
CA LEU A 32 12.48 1.85 -8.75
C LEU A 32 12.27 1.22 -10.11
N MET A 33 12.23 -0.10 -10.15
CA MET A 33 11.90 -0.85 -11.36
C MET A 33 10.59 -1.58 -11.16
N SER A 34 9.66 -1.34 -12.06
CA SER A 34 8.57 -2.28 -12.33
C SER A 34 9.08 -3.39 -13.27
N ALA A 35 8.24 -4.35 -13.61
CA ALA A 35 8.60 -5.38 -14.59
C ALA A 35 8.88 -4.80 -16.00
N PHE A 36 8.31 -3.64 -16.30
CA PHE A 36 8.32 -3.06 -17.65
C PHE A 36 8.77 -1.60 -17.69
N THR A 37 8.94 -0.94 -16.55
CA THR A 37 9.15 0.51 -16.51
C THR A 37 10.09 0.89 -15.37
N ARG A 38 10.98 1.83 -15.66
CA ARG A 38 11.74 2.54 -14.63
C ARG A 38 10.90 3.69 -14.09
N LEU A 39 10.91 3.85 -12.78
CA LEU A 39 10.34 4.98 -12.07
C LEU A 39 11.45 5.76 -11.39
N ASP A 40 11.48 7.06 -11.59
CA ASP A 40 12.34 7.93 -10.81
C ASP A 40 11.63 8.31 -9.50
N VAL A 41 12.41 8.45 -8.43
CA VAL A 41 11.90 8.60 -7.06
C VAL A 41 12.45 9.88 -6.45
N LYS A 42 11.54 10.79 -6.09
CA LYS A 42 11.84 11.85 -5.12
C LYS A 42 11.27 11.42 -3.76
N SER A 43 11.99 11.64 -2.69
CA SER A 43 11.52 11.26 -1.37
C SER A 43 11.98 12.22 -0.29
N LEU A 44 11.09 12.48 0.68
CA LEU A 44 11.35 13.34 1.82
C LEU A 44 10.79 12.68 3.09
N GLN A 45 11.59 12.63 4.14
CA GLN A 45 11.16 12.11 5.44
C GLN A 45 10.84 13.26 6.40
N LEU A 46 9.56 13.43 6.75
CA LEU A 46 9.11 14.57 7.55
C LEU A 46 9.57 14.52 9.00
N ASP A 47 9.68 13.34 9.63
CA ASP A 47 10.16 13.22 11.00
C ASP A 47 11.65 13.55 11.18
N ALA A 48 12.41 13.66 10.09
CA ALA A 48 13.75 14.22 10.10
C ALA A 48 13.75 15.76 10.30
N ILE A 49 12.62 16.42 10.02
CA ILE A 49 12.46 17.88 10.11
C ILE A 49 11.56 18.25 11.28
N TYR A 50 10.49 17.48 11.50
CA TYR A 50 9.46 17.72 12.51
C TYR A 50 9.30 16.49 13.42
N PRO A 51 9.12 16.67 14.75
CA PRO A 51 8.89 15.54 15.66
C PRO A 51 7.50 14.95 15.43
N LEU A 52 7.40 13.91 14.62
CA LEU A 52 6.15 13.25 14.25
C LEU A 52 6.05 11.83 14.79
N GLU A 53 4.83 11.42 15.13
CA GLU A 53 4.52 10.03 15.44
C GLU A 53 4.21 9.21 14.18
N HIS A 54 4.67 7.97 14.16
CA HIS A 54 4.44 7.03 13.06
C HIS A 54 3.04 6.38 13.08
N ASN A 55 2.64 5.74 11.99
CA ASN A 55 1.46 4.89 11.83
C ASN A 55 0.12 5.63 11.87
N GLY A 56 -0.05 6.62 11.04
CA GLY A 56 -1.34 7.33 10.89
C GLY A 56 -1.27 8.51 9.96
N GLY A 57 -2.37 9.26 9.90
CA GLY A 57 -2.55 10.37 9.01
C GLY A 57 -3.06 9.96 7.62
N GLY A 58 -3.30 10.97 6.80
CA GLY A 58 -3.78 10.85 5.42
C GLY A 58 -3.21 11.94 4.53
N MET A 59 -3.50 11.87 3.24
CA MET A 59 -3.00 12.78 2.23
C MET A 59 -4.05 12.98 1.15
N PHE A 60 -4.06 14.19 0.55
CA PHE A 60 -4.92 14.53 -0.58
C PHE A 60 -4.17 15.44 -1.56
N ALA A 61 -4.20 15.09 -2.85
CA ALA A 61 -3.58 15.90 -3.90
C ALA A 61 -4.44 17.11 -4.26
N ILE A 62 -3.80 18.28 -4.43
CA ILE A 62 -4.44 19.53 -4.83
C ILE A 62 -3.54 20.20 -5.88
N GLY A 63 -3.88 20.07 -7.15
CA GLY A 63 -3.00 20.49 -8.22
C GLY A 63 -1.69 19.72 -8.21
N ASN A 64 -0.55 20.41 -8.25
CA ASN A 64 0.78 19.83 -8.10
C ASN A 64 1.26 19.76 -6.64
N ARG A 65 0.36 19.88 -5.68
CA ARG A 65 0.65 19.89 -4.25
C ARG A 65 -0.08 18.76 -3.54
N ALA A 66 0.42 18.35 -2.37
CA ALA A 66 -0.27 17.41 -1.52
C ALA A 66 -0.46 17.98 -0.11
N LEU A 67 -1.70 18.02 0.33
CA LEU A 67 -2.06 18.28 1.71
C LEU A 67 -1.91 17.00 2.52
N ILE A 68 -1.17 17.06 3.62
CA ILE A 68 -0.89 15.91 4.47
C ILE A 68 -1.30 16.24 5.89
N VAL A 69 -2.06 15.35 6.51
CA VAL A 69 -2.31 15.38 7.95
C VAL A 69 -1.53 14.25 8.62
N SER A 70 -0.74 14.59 9.64
CA SER A 70 -0.01 13.59 10.43
C SER A 70 -0.94 12.85 11.39
N LYS A 71 -0.44 11.77 12.00
CA LYS A 71 -1.19 10.98 12.99
C LYS A 71 -1.83 11.81 14.12
N ARG A 72 -1.18 12.91 14.54
CA ARG A 72 -1.63 13.77 15.65
C ARG A 72 -2.17 15.13 15.21
N GLY A 73 -2.46 15.30 13.91
CA GLY A 73 -3.13 16.49 13.40
C GLY A 73 -2.20 17.68 13.14
N LYS A 74 -0.92 17.45 12.83
CA LYS A 74 -0.11 18.44 12.17
C LYS A 74 -0.37 18.40 10.68
N PHE A 75 -0.52 19.56 10.07
CA PHE A 75 -0.81 19.70 8.65
C PHE A 75 0.41 20.22 7.92
N PHE A 76 0.64 19.64 6.74
CA PHE A 76 1.74 20.00 5.86
C PHE A 76 1.25 20.15 4.44
N LEU A 77 1.87 21.05 3.70
CA LEU A 77 1.69 21.16 2.26
C LEU A 77 3.03 20.84 1.59
N TYR A 78 3.04 19.79 0.79
CA TYR A 78 4.14 19.39 -0.08
C TYR A 78 3.92 20.00 -1.45
N ASP A 79 4.98 20.50 -2.09
CA ASP A 79 4.94 21.04 -3.45
C ASP A 79 5.86 20.20 -4.36
N SER A 80 5.30 19.61 -5.43
CA SER A 80 6.06 18.80 -6.38
C SER A 80 7.09 19.62 -7.17
N ASP A 81 6.80 20.90 -7.42
CA ASP A 81 7.68 21.80 -8.16
C ASP A 81 8.85 22.30 -7.29
N ASP A 82 8.67 22.30 -5.96
CA ASP A 82 9.71 22.61 -4.96
C ASP A 82 9.73 21.58 -3.83
N ALA A 83 10.09 20.34 -4.17
CA ALA A 83 10.07 19.20 -3.26
C ALA A 83 10.96 19.32 -2.01
N ALA A 84 11.86 20.30 -1.97
CA ALA A 84 12.66 20.64 -0.77
C ALA A 84 11.85 21.49 0.23
N ASN A 85 10.72 22.04 -0.17
CA ASN A 85 9.94 23.01 0.59
C ASN A 85 8.59 22.40 1.04
N VAL A 86 8.59 21.71 2.18
CA VAL A 86 7.36 21.34 2.86
C VAL A 86 7.01 22.41 3.88
N ARG A 87 5.81 22.96 3.77
CA ARG A 87 5.31 23.98 4.69
C ARG A 87 4.48 23.33 5.80
N ASP A 88 4.79 23.67 7.04
CA ASP A 88 3.91 23.42 8.20
C ASP A 88 2.76 24.46 8.15
N LEU A 89 1.52 23.99 8.15
CA LEU A 89 0.34 24.86 8.11
C LEU A 89 -0.12 25.20 9.54
N ASP A 90 -0.53 26.43 9.76
CA ASP A 90 -1.04 26.91 11.04
C ASP A 90 -2.50 26.46 11.27
N ILE A 91 -2.71 25.16 11.19
CA ILE A 91 -4.02 24.52 11.38
C ILE A 91 -3.93 23.57 12.57
N SER A 92 -4.83 23.73 13.52
CA SER A 92 -4.96 22.84 14.68
C SER A 92 -6.38 22.32 14.82
N VAL A 93 -6.51 21.07 15.27
CA VAL A 93 -7.78 20.43 15.55
C VAL A 93 -7.64 19.53 16.78
N ASN A 94 -8.59 19.62 17.71
CA ASN A 94 -8.60 18.81 18.90
C ASN A 94 -9.51 17.58 18.72
N ILE A 95 -8.96 16.40 18.95
CA ILE A 95 -9.69 15.13 18.96
C ILE A 95 -9.95 14.62 20.39
N ASN A 96 -9.75 15.49 21.38
CA ASN A 96 -9.81 15.18 22.81
C ASN A 96 -8.87 14.04 23.22
N TYR A 97 -7.68 13.98 22.61
CA TYR A 97 -6.72 12.90 22.87
C TYR A 97 -6.15 12.94 24.28
N GLN A 98 -5.95 14.13 24.87
CA GLN A 98 -5.44 14.25 26.23
C GLN A 98 -6.48 13.83 27.27
N GLU A 99 -7.74 14.16 27.05
CA GLU A 99 -8.88 13.71 27.85
C GLU A 99 -9.05 12.20 27.77
N PHE A 100 -8.90 11.63 26.56
CA PHE A 100 -8.87 10.18 26.35
C PHE A 100 -7.74 9.52 27.15
N LEU A 101 -6.51 10.02 27.07
CA LEU A 101 -5.38 9.50 27.86
C LEU A 101 -5.63 9.61 29.37
N SER A 102 -6.15 10.75 29.83
CA SER A 102 -6.47 10.97 31.24
C SER A 102 -7.52 9.97 31.72
N PHE A 103 -8.54 9.71 30.90
CA PHE A 103 -9.55 8.69 31.21
C PHE A 103 -8.93 7.29 31.29
N VAL A 104 -8.16 6.88 30.28
CA VAL A 104 -7.50 5.57 30.22
C VAL A 104 -6.62 5.35 31.46
N ASN A 105 -5.79 6.34 31.82
CA ASN A 105 -4.92 6.29 32.98
C ASN A 105 -5.72 6.22 34.28
N SER A 106 -6.80 7.01 34.42
CA SER A 106 -7.67 7.02 35.62
C SER A 106 -8.36 5.67 35.89
N LYS A 107 -8.58 4.89 34.85
CA LYS A 107 -9.17 3.54 34.92
C LYS A 107 -8.13 2.42 35.02
N GLY A 108 -6.83 2.74 35.03
CA GLY A 108 -5.74 1.75 35.03
C GLY A 108 -5.76 0.85 33.78
N LEU A 109 -6.08 1.43 32.62
CA LEU A 109 -6.27 0.69 31.36
C LEU A 109 -5.13 0.86 30.35
N ASP A 110 -4.13 1.66 30.67
CA ASP A 110 -2.98 2.01 29.86
C ASP A 110 -2.24 0.77 29.29
N ASP A 111 -2.14 -0.31 30.06
CA ASP A 111 -1.54 -1.59 29.63
C ASP A 111 -2.43 -2.38 28.64
N LYS A 112 -3.70 -2.02 28.51
CA LYS A 112 -4.72 -2.81 27.79
C LYS A 112 -5.25 -2.11 26.57
N ILE A 113 -4.99 -0.81 26.46
CA ILE A 113 -5.48 0.05 25.37
C ILE A 113 -4.31 0.54 24.55
N VAL A 114 -4.37 0.31 23.27
CA VAL A 114 -3.34 0.76 22.33
C VAL A 114 -3.58 2.23 22.01
N GLN A 115 -3.13 3.14 22.89
CA GLN A 115 -3.29 4.59 22.78
C GLN A 115 -2.80 5.15 21.44
N ASN A 116 -1.78 4.50 20.84
CA ASN A 116 -1.22 4.88 19.55
C ASN A 116 -2.20 4.77 18.38
N TRP A 117 -3.33 4.11 18.54
CA TRP A 117 -4.32 3.93 17.49
C TRP A 117 -5.40 5.03 17.45
N PHE A 118 -5.50 5.86 18.49
CA PHE A 118 -6.39 7.02 18.49
C PHE A 118 -5.74 8.14 17.67
N ARG A 119 -6.23 8.38 16.43
CA ARG A 119 -5.50 9.15 15.40
C ARG A 119 -6.40 9.84 14.38
N PHE A 120 -5.78 10.70 13.57
CA PHE A 120 -6.30 11.14 12.28
C PHE A 120 -6.17 10.01 11.25
N ILE A 121 -7.14 9.91 10.34
CA ILE A 121 -7.26 8.79 9.40
C ILE A 121 -7.15 9.27 7.97
N ASP A 122 -7.94 10.29 7.59
CA ASP A 122 -8.04 10.79 6.22
C ASP A 122 -8.27 12.30 6.17
N VAL A 123 -7.93 12.93 5.04
CA VAL A 123 -8.16 14.33 4.75
C VAL A 123 -8.60 14.50 3.30
N LEU A 124 -9.61 15.33 3.05
CA LEU A 124 -10.01 15.77 1.72
C LEU A 124 -10.05 17.30 1.66
N TYR A 125 -9.71 17.84 0.51
CA TYR A 125 -10.04 19.22 0.14
C TYR A 125 -11.25 19.20 -0.77
N HIS A 126 -12.18 20.12 -0.53
CA HIS A 126 -13.40 20.25 -1.32
C HIS A 126 -13.62 21.70 -1.70
N GLU A 127 -13.99 21.91 -2.96
CA GLU A 127 -14.40 23.20 -3.49
C GLU A 127 -15.72 23.04 -4.24
N ASP A 128 -16.73 23.77 -3.79
CA ASP A 128 -18.08 23.73 -4.35
C ASP A 128 -18.66 25.15 -4.47
N SER A 129 -19.92 25.27 -4.87
CA SER A 129 -20.63 26.54 -4.97
C SER A 129 -20.80 27.28 -3.63
N SER A 130 -20.60 26.59 -2.50
CA SER A 130 -20.64 27.17 -1.14
C SER A 130 -19.28 27.64 -0.63
N GLY A 131 -18.19 27.33 -1.35
CA GLY A 131 -16.83 27.72 -1.04
C GLY A 131 -15.86 26.55 -0.90
N LYS A 132 -14.71 26.82 -0.29
CA LYS A 132 -13.63 25.86 -0.07
C LYS A 132 -13.70 25.26 1.34
N SER A 133 -13.40 23.98 1.49
CA SER A 133 -13.37 23.36 2.81
C SER A 133 -12.39 22.19 2.90
N LEU A 134 -11.91 21.90 4.11
CA LEU A 134 -11.22 20.68 4.46
C LEU A 134 -12.17 19.75 5.21
N LEU A 135 -12.18 18.48 4.85
CA LEU A 135 -12.87 17.43 5.58
C LEU A 135 -11.83 16.50 6.20
N LEU A 136 -12.01 16.16 7.47
CA LEU A 136 -11.13 15.24 8.20
C LEU A 136 -11.92 14.08 8.75
N SER A 137 -11.44 12.88 8.59
CA SER A 137 -11.90 11.74 9.37
C SER A 137 -10.88 11.40 10.47
N HIS A 138 -11.36 11.22 11.68
CA HIS A 138 -10.52 10.97 12.85
C HIS A 138 -11.29 10.30 13.99
N TYR A 139 -10.58 9.73 14.95
CA TYR A 139 -11.21 9.39 16.23
C TYR A 139 -11.53 10.66 17.02
N TYR A 140 -12.64 10.63 17.76
CA TYR A 140 -13.01 11.70 18.68
C TYR A 140 -13.46 11.12 20.01
N TRP A 141 -12.94 11.68 21.12
CA TRP A 141 -13.32 11.29 22.47
C TRP A 141 -14.40 12.20 23.04
N HIS A 142 -15.53 11.63 23.43
CA HIS A 142 -16.61 12.32 24.11
C HIS A 142 -16.42 12.15 25.63
N ALA A 143 -15.74 13.12 26.24
CA ALA A 143 -15.31 13.02 27.64
C ALA A 143 -16.47 12.91 28.64
N GLN A 144 -17.59 13.61 28.39
CA GLN A 144 -18.77 13.57 29.24
C GLN A 144 -19.48 12.21 29.21
N ASP A 145 -19.51 11.60 28.05
CA ASP A 145 -20.15 10.31 27.82
C ASP A 145 -19.20 9.13 28.01
N GLU A 146 -17.92 9.37 28.27
CA GLU A 146 -16.85 8.37 28.35
C GLU A 146 -16.90 7.37 27.17
N CYS A 147 -17.00 7.89 25.92
CA CYS A 147 -17.10 7.08 24.72
C CYS A 147 -16.36 7.73 23.54
N PHE A 148 -16.16 7.00 22.47
CA PHE A 148 -15.50 7.50 21.27
C PHE A 148 -16.31 7.21 19.99
N THR A 149 -16.07 8.01 18.96
CA THR A 149 -16.62 7.84 17.61
C THR A 149 -15.50 7.94 16.57
N VAL A 150 -15.77 7.53 15.35
CA VAL A 150 -15.05 8.03 14.19
C VAL A 150 -15.85 9.23 13.69
N ARG A 151 -15.22 10.39 13.66
CA ARG A 151 -15.83 11.67 13.34
C ARG A 151 -15.39 12.18 12.00
N ILE A 152 -16.29 12.86 11.29
CA ILE A 152 -15.95 13.75 10.18
C ILE A 152 -16.11 15.20 10.68
N SER A 153 -15.04 15.97 10.57
CA SER A 153 -15.00 17.41 10.87
C SER A 153 -14.76 18.21 9.61
N ARG A 154 -15.37 19.40 9.50
CA ARG A 154 -15.23 20.33 8.38
C ARG A 154 -14.65 21.66 8.86
N LEU A 155 -13.62 22.16 8.16
CA LEU A 155 -13.09 23.50 8.26
C LEU A 155 -13.41 24.25 6.97
N ASN A 156 -14.11 25.39 7.07
CA ASN A 156 -14.30 26.27 5.92
C ASN A 156 -13.02 27.07 5.67
N VAL A 157 -12.54 27.08 4.43
CA VAL A 157 -11.38 27.85 3.99
C VAL A 157 -11.89 29.13 3.34
N PRO A 158 -11.29 30.32 3.61
CA PRO A 158 -11.69 31.55 2.95
C PRO A 158 -11.62 31.46 1.42
N GLU A 159 -12.55 32.07 0.70
CA GLU A 159 -12.61 32.02 -0.77
C GLU A 159 -11.34 32.54 -1.46
N ASP A 160 -10.74 33.60 -0.92
CA ASP A 160 -9.49 34.20 -1.37
C ASP A 160 -8.25 33.58 -0.70
N GLY A 161 -8.46 32.56 0.13
CA GLY A 161 -7.41 31.91 0.89
C GLY A 161 -6.69 30.84 0.07
N GLU A 162 -5.38 31.05 -0.12
CA GLU A 162 -4.48 29.95 -0.45
C GLU A 162 -4.26 29.10 0.80
N LEU A 163 -4.19 27.77 0.65
CA LEU A 163 -4.03 26.85 1.80
C LEU A 163 -2.84 27.21 2.69
N GLU A 164 -1.78 27.75 2.11
CA GLU A 164 -0.59 28.19 2.81
C GLU A 164 -0.83 29.32 3.82
N ASN A 165 -1.90 30.07 3.63
CA ASN A 165 -2.26 31.22 4.43
C ASN A 165 -3.41 30.92 5.41
N VAL A 166 -3.91 29.68 5.42
CA VAL A 166 -4.98 29.27 6.34
C VAL A 166 -4.42 29.16 7.75
N SER A 167 -4.98 29.92 8.67
CA SER A 167 -4.77 29.77 10.11
C SER A 167 -6.10 29.39 10.74
N ALA A 168 -6.14 28.25 11.42
CA ALA A 168 -7.35 27.72 12.03
C ALA A 168 -7.07 27.05 13.38
N THR A 169 -7.92 27.35 14.34
CA THR A 169 -7.91 26.76 15.66
C THR A 169 -8.97 25.65 15.78
N THR A 170 -8.99 24.96 16.89
CA THR A 170 -9.99 23.93 17.17
C THR A 170 -11.44 24.44 17.05
N ASP A 171 -11.69 25.68 17.40
CA ASP A 171 -13.04 26.26 17.43
C ASP A 171 -13.59 26.58 16.03
N ASP A 172 -12.72 26.58 15.02
CA ASP A 172 -13.10 26.85 13.60
C ASP A 172 -13.67 25.59 12.90
N TRP A 173 -13.50 24.41 13.53
CA TRP A 173 -13.96 23.14 12.99
C TRP A 173 -15.40 22.82 13.39
N ASN A 174 -16.20 22.43 12.41
CA ASN A 174 -17.57 21.97 12.59
C ASN A 174 -17.65 20.46 12.50
N THR A 175 -18.43 19.82 13.38
CA THR A 175 -18.74 18.38 13.27
C THR A 175 -19.77 18.18 12.16
N VAL A 176 -19.42 17.36 11.16
CA VAL A 176 -20.32 16.92 10.10
C VAL A 176 -21.05 15.66 10.53
N TYR A 177 -20.32 14.67 11.05
CA TYR A 177 -20.88 13.38 11.43
C TYR A 177 -20.08 12.70 12.53
N ASP A 178 -20.79 12.01 13.42
CA ASP A 178 -20.25 11.06 14.39
C ASP A 178 -20.85 9.68 14.17
N THR A 179 -20.03 8.64 14.08
CA THR A 179 -20.51 7.26 13.95
C THR A 179 -21.34 6.81 15.15
N LYS A 180 -22.35 5.99 14.89
CA LYS A 180 -23.32 5.53 15.89
C LYS A 180 -23.29 4.00 16.04
N PRO A 181 -23.52 3.53 17.28
CA PRO A 181 -23.56 4.26 18.55
C PRO A 181 -22.17 4.74 18.98
N CYS A 182 -22.12 5.76 19.86
CA CYS A 182 -20.86 6.13 20.53
C CYS A 182 -20.34 4.95 21.35
N LEU A 183 -19.09 4.52 21.13
CA LEU A 183 -18.56 3.28 21.69
C LEU A 183 -17.79 3.51 22.99
N LYS A 184 -18.07 2.71 24.00
CA LYS A 184 -17.28 2.67 25.24
C LYS A 184 -15.92 2.00 24.97
N ILE A 185 -14.91 2.33 25.78
CA ILE A 185 -13.57 1.71 25.68
C ILE A 185 -13.61 0.18 25.85
N LYS A 186 -14.59 -0.29 26.63
CA LYS A 186 -14.85 -1.72 26.82
C LYS A 186 -16.27 -2.05 26.39
N PRO A 187 -16.60 -1.92 25.09
CA PRO A 187 -17.93 -2.24 24.63
C PRO A 187 -18.14 -3.75 24.66
N LYS A 188 -19.29 -4.18 25.19
CA LYS A 188 -19.74 -5.59 25.12
C LYS A 188 -18.66 -6.64 25.48
N GLY A 189 -17.75 -6.31 26.43
CA GLY A 189 -16.82 -7.28 27.00
C GLY A 189 -15.40 -7.28 26.45
N PHE A 190 -15.08 -6.62 25.34
CA PHE A 190 -13.72 -6.48 24.84
C PHE A 190 -13.19 -5.05 24.97
N TYR A 191 -11.86 -4.87 24.92
CA TYR A 191 -11.22 -3.55 24.98
C TYR A 191 -11.09 -2.96 23.59
N PHE A 192 -11.31 -1.65 23.48
CA PHE A 192 -10.96 -0.89 22.30
C PHE A 192 -9.45 -0.99 22.01
N ALA A 193 -9.10 -1.46 20.83
CA ALA A 193 -7.70 -1.59 20.40
C ALA A 193 -7.28 -0.53 19.38
N GLY A 194 -8.21 0.33 18.94
CA GLY A 194 -7.96 1.39 17.96
C GLY A 194 -7.69 0.94 16.55
N HIS A 195 -7.90 -0.34 16.27
CA HIS A 195 -7.78 -0.89 14.92
C HIS A 195 -9.14 -0.88 14.22
N PHE A 196 -9.10 -1.18 12.92
CA PHE A 196 -10.29 -1.51 12.15
C PHE A 196 -11.32 -0.39 12.06
N SER A 197 -10.82 0.87 11.96
CA SER A 197 -11.68 2.06 11.91
C SER A 197 -12.32 2.29 10.55
N GLY A 198 -11.73 1.78 9.45
CA GLY A 198 -11.99 2.37 8.15
C GLY A 198 -11.54 3.83 8.14
N GLY A 199 -12.41 4.73 7.75
CA GLY A 199 -12.22 6.18 7.85
C GLY A 199 -11.92 6.85 6.52
N ARG A 200 -11.85 6.13 5.41
CA ARG A 200 -11.63 6.70 4.09
C ARG A 200 -12.89 7.40 3.58
N MET A 201 -12.68 8.55 2.94
CA MET A 201 -13.73 9.39 2.39
C MET A 201 -13.56 9.54 0.88
N GLU A 202 -14.67 9.67 0.13
CA GLU A 202 -14.68 9.91 -1.30
C GLU A 202 -15.96 10.63 -1.71
N PHE A 203 -15.89 11.66 -2.55
CA PHE A 203 -17.06 12.37 -3.01
C PHE A 203 -17.82 11.56 -4.07
N LEU A 204 -19.07 11.22 -3.78
CA LEU A 204 -19.98 10.62 -4.76
C LEU A 204 -20.57 11.69 -5.69
N LYS A 205 -20.85 12.85 -5.12
CA LYS A 205 -21.31 14.09 -5.76
C LYS A 205 -20.93 15.27 -4.90
N GLU A 206 -21.21 16.49 -5.36
CA GLU A 206 -20.87 17.74 -4.68
C GLU A 206 -21.22 17.76 -3.19
N ASP A 207 -22.44 17.30 -2.82
CA ASP A 207 -22.93 17.28 -1.43
C ASP A 207 -23.07 15.86 -0.83
N GLU A 208 -22.70 14.82 -1.57
CA GLU A 208 -22.81 13.44 -1.13
C GLU A 208 -21.43 12.82 -0.96
N LEU A 209 -21.09 12.42 0.26
CA LEU A 209 -19.83 11.79 0.63
C LEU A 209 -20.02 10.31 0.93
N LEU A 210 -19.19 9.45 0.36
CA LEU A 210 -19.03 8.07 0.82
C LEU A 210 -18.00 8.03 1.95
N PHE A 211 -18.32 7.28 2.99
CA PHE A 211 -17.48 7.14 4.17
C PHE A 211 -17.37 5.68 4.61
N THR A 212 -16.16 5.15 4.62
CA THR A 212 -15.91 3.79 5.07
C THR A 212 -15.82 3.73 6.59
N VAL A 213 -16.55 2.80 7.20
CA VAL A 213 -16.50 2.55 8.65
C VAL A 213 -16.14 1.09 8.89
N GLY A 214 -15.05 0.87 9.59
CA GLY A 214 -14.60 -0.49 9.92
C GLY A 214 -15.42 -1.09 11.07
N PHE A 215 -15.27 -2.40 11.28
CA PHE A 215 -16.05 -3.14 12.28
C PHE A 215 -15.62 -2.91 13.74
N LEU A 216 -14.50 -2.22 13.99
CA LEU A 216 -13.93 -1.88 15.31
C LEU A 216 -13.84 -3.05 16.31
N GLY A 217 -13.70 -4.28 15.82
CA GLY A 217 -13.62 -5.49 16.64
C GLY A 217 -14.97 -6.16 16.93
N PHE A 218 -16.07 -5.63 16.40
CA PHE A 218 -17.39 -6.28 16.51
C PHE A 218 -17.56 -7.32 15.40
N ASP A 219 -17.07 -8.54 15.63
CA ASP A 219 -16.95 -9.59 14.62
C ASP A 219 -17.80 -10.85 14.88
N GLY A 220 -18.52 -10.88 16.01
CA GLY A 220 -19.32 -12.04 16.41
C GLY A 220 -18.50 -13.25 16.90
N ASN A 221 -17.15 -13.13 16.93
CA ASN A 221 -16.24 -14.16 17.44
C ASN A 221 -15.48 -13.67 18.68
N ALA A 222 -14.66 -12.63 18.55
CA ALA A 222 -14.01 -11.98 19.70
C ALA A 222 -15.01 -11.14 20.52
N SER A 223 -16.04 -10.64 19.90
CA SER A 223 -17.21 -10.02 20.52
C SER A 223 -18.47 -10.82 20.18
N ASP A 224 -19.38 -10.96 21.13
CA ASP A 224 -20.67 -11.64 20.93
C ASP A 224 -21.66 -10.86 20.03
N TYR A 225 -21.19 -9.79 19.37
CA TYR A 225 -22.02 -8.87 18.61
C TYR A 225 -21.28 -8.34 17.38
N PHE A 226 -22.05 -7.98 16.34
CA PHE A 226 -21.55 -7.31 15.14
C PHE A 226 -22.61 -6.37 14.56
N TYR A 227 -22.16 -5.20 14.05
CA TYR A 227 -23.02 -4.20 13.43
C TYR A 227 -23.11 -4.34 11.91
N SER A 228 -22.12 -5.01 11.31
CA SER A 228 -21.94 -5.05 9.85
C SER A 228 -23.12 -5.60 9.07
N GLN A 229 -23.99 -6.38 9.71
CA GLN A 229 -25.21 -6.96 9.12
C GLN A 229 -26.51 -6.36 9.70
N GLY A 230 -26.41 -5.51 10.70
CA GLY A 230 -27.57 -4.92 11.39
C GLY A 230 -27.91 -3.51 10.88
N THR A 231 -29.00 -2.95 11.43
CA THR A 231 -29.44 -1.56 11.17
C THR A 231 -29.23 -0.64 12.37
N ASP A 232 -28.61 -1.14 13.44
CA ASP A 232 -28.46 -0.50 14.74
C ASP A 232 -27.11 0.17 14.96
N GLY A 233 -26.28 0.28 13.91
CA GLY A 233 -25.00 0.95 13.97
C GLY A 233 -24.29 1.05 12.62
N ASP A 234 -23.29 1.90 12.59
CA ASP A 234 -22.56 2.29 11.38
C ASP A 234 -21.36 1.40 11.07
N TYR A 235 -20.98 0.53 12.01
CA TYR A 235 -19.72 -0.20 11.98
C TYR A 235 -19.75 -1.41 11.03
N GLY A 236 -18.69 -1.55 10.21
CA GLY A 236 -18.61 -2.59 9.19
C GLY A 236 -19.43 -2.26 7.94
N LYS A 237 -19.42 -1.00 7.50
CA LYS A 237 -20.25 -0.49 6.40
C LYS A 237 -19.51 0.57 5.59
N ILE A 238 -20.04 0.86 4.40
CA ILE A 238 -19.81 2.13 3.73
C ILE A 238 -21.10 2.95 3.86
N LEU A 239 -20.97 4.14 4.39
CA LEU A 239 -22.07 5.09 4.56
C LEU A 239 -22.09 6.09 3.42
N LYS A 240 -23.30 6.57 3.08
CA LYS A 240 -23.50 7.76 2.28
C LYS A 240 -23.97 8.88 3.19
N LEU A 241 -23.20 9.98 3.25
CA LEU A 241 -23.49 11.17 4.03
C LEU A 241 -23.96 12.28 3.09
N ASP A 242 -25.00 12.96 3.51
CA ASP A 242 -25.41 14.26 2.98
C ASP A 242 -24.70 15.36 3.79
N LEU A 243 -23.84 16.12 3.14
CA LEU A 243 -22.99 17.12 3.80
C LEU A 243 -23.74 18.39 4.23
N GLN A 244 -24.94 18.61 3.67
CA GLN A 244 -25.79 19.75 4.07
C GLN A 244 -26.59 19.46 5.33
N THR A 245 -27.09 18.23 5.44
CA THR A 245 -27.96 17.84 6.56
C THR A 245 -27.24 17.05 7.66
N GLY A 246 -26.04 16.53 7.38
CA GLY A 246 -25.31 15.63 8.27
C GLY A 246 -25.98 14.26 8.44
N GLN A 247 -26.94 13.89 7.57
CA GLN A 247 -27.59 12.59 7.62
C GLN A 247 -26.76 11.53 6.92
N ALA A 248 -26.68 10.35 7.55
CA ALA A 248 -26.03 9.17 6.99
C ALA A 248 -27.03 8.07 6.71
N THR A 249 -26.80 7.34 5.62
CA THR A 249 -27.52 6.11 5.26
C THR A 249 -26.56 5.01 4.89
N ASP A 250 -26.94 3.76 5.11
CA ASP A 250 -26.15 2.61 4.66
C ASP A 250 -26.09 2.60 3.13
N PHE A 251 -24.89 2.76 2.57
CA PHE A 251 -24.65 2.59 1.15
C PHE A 251 -24.40 1.11 0.82
N THR A 252 -23.59 0.44 1.66
CA THR A 252 -23.37 -1.00 1.64
C THR A 252 -23.22 -1.53 3.06
N ILE A 253 -23.42 -2.84 3.24
CA ILE A 253 -23.24 -3.54 4.52
C ILE A 253 -22.27 -4.73 4.37
N GLY A 254 -21.85 -5.28 5.50
CA GLY A 254 -21.05 -6.50 5.50
C GLY A 254 -19.57 -6.29 5.16
N GLN A 255 -19.03 -5.09 5.39
CA GLN A 255 -17.60 -4.83 5.34
C GLN A 255 -16.94 -5.20 6.67
N ARG A 256 -15.66 -5.61 6.59
CA ARG A 256 -14.83 -5.82 7.77
C ARG A 256 -14.05 -4.54 8.13
N ASN A 257 -13.09 -4.16 7.32
CA ASN A 257 -12.22 -3.01 7.58
C ASN A 257 -11.75 -2.39 6.26
N PRO A 258 -12.63 -1.66 5.57
CA PRO A 258 -12.31 -1.00 4.32
C PRO A 258 -11.31 0.14 4.55
N GLN A 259 -10.18 0.11 3.84
CA GLN A 259 -9.05 1.01 4.03
C GLN A 259 -8.82 1.96 2.85
N GLY A 260 -9.27 1.58 1.66
CA GLY A 260 -9.22 2.40 0.46
C GLY A 260 -10.62 2.58 -0.11
N LEU A 261 -10.83 3.73 -0.76
CA LEU A 261 -12.06 4.07 -1.45
C LEU A 261 -11.71 5.05 -2.57
N THR A 262 -12.19 4.78 -3.79
CA THR A 262 -12.03 5.70 -4.92
C THR A 262 -13.14 5.49 -5.95
N ILE A 263 -13.42 6.52 -6.74
CA ILE A 263 -14.33 6.47 -7.88
C ILE A 263 -13.50 6.65 -9.15
N ASP A 264 -13.53 5.66 -10.04
CA ASP A 264 -12.77 5.71 -11.27
C ASP A 264 -13.43 6.60 -12.34
N SER A 265 -12.71 6.85 -13.43
CA SER A 265 -13.16 7.69 -14.56
C SER A 265 -14.44 7.21 -15.24
N LYS A 266 -14.86 5.98 -14.97
CA LYS A 266 -16.12 5.38 -15.47
C LYS A 266 -17.25 5.44 -14.43
N GLY A 267 -17.02 6.09 -13.30
CA GLY A 267 -17.96 6.19 -12.19
C GLY A 267 -18.15 4.90 -11.39
N ARG A 268 -17.21 3.94 -11.50
CA ARG A 268 -17.21 2.73 -10.67
C ARG A 268 -16.54 3.02 -9.33
N ILE A 269 -17.17 2.57 -8.26
CA ILE A 269 -16.69 2.75 -6.90
C ILE A 269 -15.86 1.52 -6.51
N TRP A 270 -14.64 1.74 -6.08
CA TRP A 270 -13.70 0.71 -5.65
C TRP A 270 -13.34 0.85 -4.19
N SER A 271 -13.23 -0.27 -3.49
CA SER A 271 -12.72 -0.29 -2.12
C SER A 271 -11.73 -1.43 -1.92
N THR A 272 -10.71 -1.18 -1.09
CA THR A 272 -9.83 -2.22 -0.57
C THR A 272 -10.16 -2.51 0.87
N GLU A 273 -10.10 -3.78 1.26
CA GLU A 273 -10.53 -4.22 2.58
C GLU A 273 -9.56 -5.22 3.20
N HIS A 274 -9.27 -5.09 4.49
CA HIS A 274 -8.51 -6.10 5.23
C HIS A 274 -9.36 -7.30 5.59
N GLY A 275 -8.91 -8.49 5.18
CA GLY A 275 -9.35 -9.75 5.75
C GLY A 275 -8.82 -9.99 7.17
N PRO A 276 -9.19 -11.09 7.82
CA PRO A 276 -8.57 -11.52 9.09
C PRO A 276 -7.12 -12.05 8.85
N GLN A 277 -6.83 -13.30 9.05
CA GLN A 277 -5.55 -13.87 8.65
C GLN A 277 -5.63 -14.35 7.18
N GLY A 278 -5.23 -13.52 6.22
CA GLY A 278 -5.47 -13.72 4.79
C GLY A 278 -6.77 -13.05 4.32
N GLY A 279 -7.01 -13.08 3.00
CA GLY A 279 -8.26 -12.61 2.41
C GLY A 279 -8.44 -11.11 2.43
N ASP A 280 -7.38 -10.32 2.24
CA ASP A 280 -7.55 -8.92 1.86
C ASP A 280 -8.24 -8.86 0.49
N GLU A 281 -9.07 -7.84 0.25
CA GLU A 281 -9.95 -7.80 -0.90
C GLU A 281 -9.85 -6.49 -1.68
N LEU A 282 -10.06 -6.60 -3.01
CA LEU A 282 -10.43 -5.50 -3.88
C LEU A 282 -11.89 -5.68 -4.26
N ASN A 283 -12.73 -4.76 -3.88
CA ASN A 283 -14.17 -4.80 -4.06
C ASN A 283 -14.65 -3.75 -5.06
N LEU A 284 -15.53 -4.13 -5.99
CA LEU A 284 -16.35 -3.22 -6.76
C LEU A 284 -17.63 -2.96 -5.97
N ILE A 285 -17.81 -1.70 -5.55
CA ILE A 285 -18.86 -1.30 -4.62
C ILE A 285 -20.15 -0.96 -5.36
N GLU A 286 -21.24 -1.61 -4.97
CA GLU A 286 -22.58 -1.42 -5.51
C GLU A 286 -23.55 -1.05 -4.38
N GLN A 287 -24.31 0.01 -4.59
CA GLN A 287 -25.28 0.48 -3.60
C GLN A 287 -26.28 -0.62 -3.23
N GLY A 288 -26.53 -0.81 -1.94
CA GLY A 288 -27.43 -1.83 -1.40
C GLY A 288 -26.84 -3.24 -1.33
N ALA A 289 -25.60 -3.44 -1.80
CA ALA A 289 -24.96 -4.75 -1.74
C ALA A 289 -24.49 -5.11 -0.33
N ASN A 290 -24.45 -6.44 -0.06
CA ASN A 290 -23.91 -7.02 1.15
C ASN A 290 -22.63 -7.81 0.83
N TYR A 291 -21.51 -7.42 1.46
CA TYR A 291 -20.18 -8.02 1.26
C TYR A 291 -19.88 -9.18 2.21
N GLY A 292 -20.79 -9.46 3.14
CA GLY A 292 -20.91 -10.73 3.85
C GLY A 292 -20.17 -10.85 5.16
N TRP A 293 -19.29 -9.92 5.54
CA TRP A 293 -18.68 -9.96 6.88
C TRP A 293 -19.74 -9.87 8.00
N PRO A 294 -19.70 -10.70 9.06
CA PRO A 294 -18.66 -11.69 9.40
C PRO A 294 -18.96 -13.12 8.94
N TYR A 295 -19.96 -13.36 8.12
CA TYR A 295 -20.39 -14.71 7.72
C TYR A 295 -19.49 -15.35 6.65
N VAL A 296 -18.87 -14.55 5.80
CA VAL A 296 -17.95 -15.01 4.76
C VAL A 296 -16.65 -14.23 4.77
N THR A 297 -15.54 -14.90 4.41
CA THR A 297 -14.22 -14.33 4.20
C THR A 297 -13.31 -15.36 3.53
N TYR A 298 -12.32 -14.94 2.77
CA TYR A 298 -11.24 -15.80 2.28
C TYR A 298 -10.11 -15.97 3.31
N GLY A 299 -10.18 -15.27 4.45
CA GLY A 299 -9.23 -15.40 5.54
C GLY A 299 -9.64 -16.43 6.60
N THR A 300 -8.77 -16.63 7.57
CA THR A 300 -8.98 -17.51 8.73
C THR A 300 -8.86 -16.71 10.02
N ASP A 301 -9.31 -17.24 11.14
CA ASP A 301 -9.00 -16.67 12.44
C ASP A 301 -7.51 -16.84 12.76
N TYR A 302 -6.95 -15.94 13.56
CA TYR A 302 -5.54 -15.98 13.95
C TYR A 302 -5.24 -17.23 14.79
N GLY A 303 -4.31 -18.03 14.30
CA GLY A 303 -3.92 -19.29 14.96
C GLY A 303 -4.81 -20.48 14.65
N THR A 304 -5.79 -20.35 13.76
CA THR A 304 -6.65 -21.45 13.29
C THR A 304 -6.65 -21.55 11.77
N THR A 305 -7.27 -22.61 11.25
CA THR A 305 -7.42 -22.82 9.80
C THR A 305 -8.81 -22.45 9.28
N ARG A 306 -9.65 -21.86 10.13
CA ARG A 306 -11.04 -21.55 9.79
C ARG A 306 -11.48 -20.24 10.44
N TRP A 307 -12.33 -19.47 9.74
CA TRP A 307 -13.10 -18.40 10.36
C TRP A 307 -14.34 -18.98 11.04
N PRO A 308 -14.56 -18.75 12.36
CA PRO A 308 -15.55 -19.50 13.15
C PRO A 308 -17.01 -19.33 12.69
N LEU A 309 -17.39 -18.16 12.17
CA LEU A 309 -18.73 -17.88 11.70
C LEU A 309 -18.98 -18.35 10.25
N SER A 310 -17.96 -18.76 9.53
CA SER A 310 -18.12 -19.17 8.14
C SER A 310 -18.60 -20.64 8.05
N GLU A 311 -19.74 -20.85 7.41
CA GLU A 311 -20.22 -22.19 7.08
C GLU A 311 -19.45 -22.80 5.92
N SER A 312 -18.97 -21.97 5.00
CA SER A 312 -18.28 -22.36 3.77
C SER A 312 -16.96 -21.60 3.60
N GLN A 313 -15.91 -22.05 4.28
CA GLN A 313 -14.60 -21.42 4.25
C GLN A 313 -14.09 -21.25 2.80
N GLY A 314 -13.61 -20.04 2.48
CA GLY A 314 -13.08 -19.70 1.16
C GLY A 314 -14.15 -19.54 0.08
N ARG A 315 -15.42 -19.34 0.45
CA ARG A 315 -16.55 -19.09 -0.47
C ARG A 315 -17.36 -17.89 0.01
N HIS A 316 -17.99 -17.18 -0.92
CA HIS A 316 -18.86 -16.02 -0.67
C HIS A 316 -20.30 -16.28 -1.14
N ASP A 317 -20.79 -17.50 -1.02
CA ASP A 317 -22.11 -17.88 -1.49
C ASP A 317 -23.19 -16.99 -0.85
N GLY A 318 -24.00 -16.36 -1.68
CA GLY A 318 -25.08 -15.47 -1.23
C GLY A 318 -24.71 -14.03 -0.94
N TYR A 319 -23.43 -13.65 -1.09
CA TYR A 319 -22.92 -12.31 -0.88
C TYR A 319 -22.18 -11.78 -2.11
N ARG A 320 -21.88 -10.47 -2.11
CA ARG A 320 -21.11 -9.86 -3.20
C ARG A 320 -19.68 -10.40 -3.18
N LEU A 321 -19.23 -10.92 -4.33
CA LEU A 321 -17.86 -11.43 -4.48
C LEU A 321 -16.87 -10.27 -4.61
N PRO A 322 -15.68 -10.36 -3.99
CA PRO A 322 -14.58 -9.47 -4.33
C PRO A 322 -14.11 -9.71 -5.77
N ILE A 323 -13.63 -8.65 -6.41
CA ILE A 323 -13.02 -8.73 -7.76
C ILE A 323 -11.66 -9.41 -7.70
N PHE A 324 -10.96 -9.25 -6.56
CA PHE A 324 -9.68 -9.90 -6.32
C PHE A 324 -9.47 -10.09 -4.81
N SER A 325 -8.77 -11.16 -4.43
CA SER A 325 -8.42 -11.40 -3.03
C SER A 325 -6.96 -11.86 -2.88
N TRP A 326 -6.29 -11.35 -1.86
CA TRP A 326 -4.92 -11.73 -1.51
C TRP A 326 -4.89 -12.76 -0.38
N VAL A 327 -4.40 -13.95 -0.70
CA VAL A 327 -4.15 -15.01 0.28
C VAL A 327 -2.72 -15.51 0.07
N PRO A 328 -1.79 -15.14 0.96
CA PRO A 328 -1.92 -14.43 2.25
C PRO A 328 -2.22 -12.93 2.13
N SER A 329 -2.68 -12.31 3.23
CA SER A 329 -2.89 -10.87 3.32
C SER A 329 -1.63 -10.07 3.04
N ILE A 330 -1.79 -9.00 2.28
CA ILE A 330 -0.76 -8.00 1.98
C ILE A 330 -0.84 -6.76 2.89
N GLY A 331 -1.93 -6.61 3.66
CA GLY A 331 -2.25 -5.41 4.43
C GLY A 331 -2.55 -4.23 3.51
N VAL A 332 -3.62 -4.37 2.70
CA VAL A 332 -4.05 -3.31 1.77
C VAL A 332 -4.27 -1.98 2.50
N SER A 333 -4.03 -0.87 1.83
CA SER A 333 -4.37 0.46 2.31
C SER A 333 -5.21 1.21 1.29
N ASN A 334 -4.78 2.32 0.73
CA ASN A 334 -5.57 3.07 -0.23
C ASN A 334 -5.38 2.56 -1.68
N LEU A 335 -6.19 3.08 -2.59
CA LEU A 335 -6.10 2.83 -4.03
C LEU A 335 -6.54 4.06 -4.83
N ILE A 336 -6.04 4.17 -6.06
CA ILE A 336 -6.48 5.13 -7.07
C ILE A 336 -6.57 4.46 -8.44
N GLU A 337 -7.35 5.03 -9.38
CA GLU A 337 -7.17 4.80 -10.82
C GLU A 337 -6.06 5.73 -11.31
N ILE A 338 -5.15 5.22 -12.13
CA ILE A 338 -4.07 6.02 -12.70
C ILE A 338 -4.47 6.61 -14.06
N GLN A 339 -4.19 7.90 -14.27
CA GLN A 339 -4.47 8.61 -15.51
C GLN A 339 -3.26 9.48 -15.90
N GLY A 340 -2.92 9.53 -17.20
CA GLY A 340 -1.89 10.43 -17.71
C GLY A 340 -0.46 10.20 -17.20
N PHE A 341 -0.19 9.10 -16.49
CA PHE A 341 1.16 8.78 -15.99
C PHE A 341 2.04 8.14 -17.06
N LEU A 342 1.58 7.03 -17.60
CA LEU A 342 2.18 6.29 -18.71
C LEU A 342 1.07 5.68 -19.57
N PRO A 343 1.20 5.68 -20.91
CA PRO A 343 0.16 5.13 -21.78
C PRO A 343 -0.23 3.67 -21.45
N GLU A 344 0.75 2.86 -21.02
CA GLU A 344 0.54 1.45 -20.68
C GLU A 344 -0.11 1.25 -19.31
N TRP A 345 -0.20 2.31 -18.49
CA TRP A 345 -0.81 2.28 -17.18
C TRP A 345 -2.21 2.87 -17.15
N GLU A 346 -2.63 3.51 -18.24
CA GLU A 346 -3.89 4.25 -18.34
C GLU A 346 -5.10 3.40 -17.93
N GLY A 347 -5.82 3.87 -16.91
CA GLY A 347 -7.01 3.22 -16.35
C GLY A 347 -6.72 1.93 -15.57
N ASP A 348 -5.46 1.65 -15.21
CA ASP A 348 -5.13 0.61 -14.24
C ASP A 348 -5.35 1.14 -12.81
N LEU A 349 -5.63 0.24 -11.86
CA LEU A 349 -5.70 0.59 -10.45
C LEU A 349 -4.32 0.45 -9.80
N LEU A 350 -3.95 1.41 -8.96
CA LEU A 350 -2.81 1.31 -8.07
C LEU A 350 -3.30 1.04 -6.65
N VAL A 351 -2.94 -0.10 -6.09
CA VAL A 351 -3.32 -0.53 -4.74
C VAL A 351 -2.08 -0.55 -3.85
N THR A 352 -2.14 0.14 -2.73
CA THR A 352 -1.03 0.22 -1.78
C THR A 352 -1.11 -0.84 -0.69
N SER A 353 0.05 -1.20 -0.14
CA SER A 353 0.17 -2.22 0.88
C SER A 353 1.09 -1.80 2.02
N MET A 354 0.60 -2.00 3.24
CA MET A 354 1.39 -1.79 4.44
C MET A 354 2.28 -3.00 4.78
N LYS A 355 1.72 -4.22 4.78
CA LYS A 355 2.45 -5.42 5.22
C LYS A 355 3.48 -5.86 4.19
N GLN A 356 3.12 -5.86 2.91
CA GLN A 356 4.03 -6.23 1.82
C GLN A 356 4.95 -5.08 1.40
N GLN A 357 4.67 -3.83 1.85
CA GLN A 357 5.47 -2.65 1.52
C GLN A 357 5.63 -2.46 0.01
N THR A 358 4.53 -2.61 -0.71
CA THR A 358 4.49 -2.78 -2.16
C THR A 358 3.33 -1.97 -2.72
N LEU A 359 3.54 -1.36 -3.86
CA LEU A 359 2.51 -0.79 -4.72
C LEU A 359 2.13 -1.85 -5.76
N PHE A 360 0.85 -2.20 -5.85
CA PHE A 360 0.35 -3.17 -6.83
C PHE A 360 -0.36 -2.42 -7.95
N ARG A 361 0.13 -2.54 -9.18
CA ARG A 361 -0.58 -2.11 -10.37
C ARG A 361 -1.47 -3.24 -10.84
N MET A 362 -2.75 -2.96 -11.00
CA MET A 362 -3.77 -3.96 -11.32
C MET A 362 -4.61 -3.53 -12.50
N ARG A 363 -4.72 -4.37 -13.52
CA ARG A 363 -5.55 -4.13 -14.70
C ARG A 363 -6.85 -4.88 -14.60
N TYR A 364 -7.95 -4.11 -14.60
CA TYR A 364 -9.30 -4.66 -14.63
C TYR A 364 -9.89 -4.61 -16.04
N ARG A 365 -10.38 -5.74 -16.54
CA ARG A 365 -11.05 -5.87 -17.83
C ARG A 365 -12.16 -6.92 -17.74
N GLU A 366 -13.32 -6.63 -18.33
CA GLU A 366 -14.41 -7.59 -18.48
C GLU A 366 -14.80 -8.34 -17.19
N GLY A 367 -14.94 -7.60 -16.09
CA GLY A 367 -15.41 -8.16 -14.82
C GLY A 367 -14.34 -8.84 -13.97
N ARG A 368 -13.07 -8.80 -14.35
CA ARG A 368 -11.97 -9.47 -13.63
C ARG A 368 -10.65 -8.69 -13.68
N VAL A 369 -9.79 -8.97 -12.73
CA VAL A 369 -8.39 -8.56 -12.78
C VAL A 369 -7.64 -9.50 -13.73
N VAL A 370 -7.03 -8.95 -14.78
CA VAL A 370 -6.29 -9.70 -15.82
C VAL A 370 -4.77 -9.56 -15.69
N PHE A 371 -4.29 -8.63 -14.86
CA PHE A 371 -2.86 -8.37 -14.66
C PHE A 371 -2.63 -7.79 -13.27
N VAL A 372 -1.59 -8.24 -12.60
CA VAL A 372 -1.13 -7.71 -11.31
C VAL A 372 0.39 -7.60 -11.34
N GLU A 373 0.92 -6.41 -11.11
CA GLU A 373 2.35 -6.13 -11.05
C GLU A 373 2.73 -5.57 -9.69
N PRO A 374 3.55 -6.27 -8.90
CA PRO A 374 4.07 -5.74 -7.65
C PRO A 374 5.28 -4.83 -7.88
N ILE A 375 5.25 -3.61 -7.34
CA ILE A 375 6.36 -2.65 -7.36
C ILE A 375 6.80 -2.43 -5.92
N LYS A 376 8.00 -2.91 -5.59
CA LYS A 376 8.51 -2.91 -4.23
C LYS A 376 8.97 -1.51 -3.80
N ILE A 377 8.38 -0.97 -2.73
CA ILE A 377 8.74 0.33 -2.15
C ILE A 377 9.61 0.19 -0.88
N ASP A 378 9.51 -0.95 -0.18
CA ASP A 378 10.17 -1.26 1.09
C ASP A 378 9.74 -0.40 2.29
N LEU A 379 8.65 0.33 2.16
CA LEU A 379 7.98 1.07 3.22
C LEU A 379 6.50 0.70 3.29
N ARG A 380 5.94 0.79 4.49
CA ARG A 380 4.50 0.60 4.72
C ARG A 380 3.76 1.81 4.15
N ILE A 381 3.12 1.63 3.00
CA ILE A 381 2.40 2.70 2.30
C ILE A 381 1.02 2.81 2.92
N ARG A 382 0.67 4.00 3.42
CA ARG A 382 -0.61 4.26 4.05
C ARG A 382 -1.61 4.89 3.09
N ASP A 383 -1.11 5.79 2.26
CA ASP A 383 -1.95 6.57 1.36
C ASP A 383 -1.29 6.76 0.00
N ILE A 384 -2.09 7.05 -1.01
CA ILE A 384 -1.68 7.28 -2.38
C ILE A 384 -2.64 8.28 -3.02
N ASP A 385 -2.08 9.16 -3.85
CA ASP A 385 -2.84 10.05 -4.70
C ASP A 385 -2.06 10.35 -5.98
N GLN A 386 -2.67 11.07 -6.91
CA GLN A 386 -2.05 11.51 -8.15
C GLN A 386 -2.13 13.03 -8.27
N LEU A 387 -0.99 13.66 -8.55
CA LEU A 387 -0.88 15.11 -8.79
C LEU A 387 -1.35 15.46 -10.20
N ASP A 388 -1.73 16.72 -10.45
CA ASP A 388 -2.19 17.18 -11.76
C ASP A 388 -1.13 17.06 -12.86
N ASN A 389 0.17 17.09 -12.50
CA ASN A 389 1.26 16.81 -13.42
C ASN A 389 1.41 15.33 -13.79
N GLY A 390 0.52 14.48 -13.28
CA GLY A 390 0.48 13.05 -13.50
C GLY A 390 1.32 12.23 -12.53
N ASN A 391 2.20 12.84 -11.72
CA ASN A 391 3.06 12.12 -10.79
C ASN A 391 2.24 11.43 -9.69
N ILE A 392 2.72 10.24 -9.27
CA ILE A 392 2.11 9.49 -8.18
C ILE A 392 2.76 9.92 -6.87
N ILE A 393 1.96 10.21 -5.85
CA ILE A 393 2.45 10.57 -4.54
C ILE A 393 1.99 9.56 -3.49
N LEU A 394 2.91 9.17 -2.58
CA LEU A 394 2.68 8.18 -1.54
C LEU A 394 2.98 8.77 -0.16
N TRP A 395 2.12 8.49 0.82
CA TRP A 395 2.35 8.74 2.24
C TRP A 395 2.58 7.42 2.98
N THR A 396 3.58 7.37 3.87
CA THR A 396 3.98 6.13 4.54
C THR A 396 3.81 6.20 6.06
N ASP A 397 3.75 5.02 6.70
CA ASP A 397 3.71 4.88 8.16
C ASP A 397 4.93 5.47 8.88
N LYS A 398 6.05 5.65 8.17
CA LYS A 398 7.28 6.27 8.69
C LYS A 398 7.46 7.72 8.23
N THR A 399 6.35 8.39 7.92
CA THR A 399 6.32 9.81 7.56
C THR A 399 7.15 10.19 6.33
N TRP A 400 7.39 9.24 5.43
CA TRP A 400 7.95 9.54 4.12
C TRP A 400 6.88 9.99 3.16
N ILE A 401 7.16 11.07 2.44
CA ILE A 401 6.52 11.47 1.20
C ILE A 401 7.38 10.88 0.08
N ILE A 402 6.77 10.18 -0.85
CA ILE A 402 7.45 9.58 -2.01
C ILE A 402 6.71 10.03 -3.26
N GLU A 403 7.39 10.72 -4.14
CA GLU A 403 6.86 11.08 -5.45
C GLU A 403 7.52 10.18 -6.50
N LEU A 404 6.69 9.54 -7.32
CA LEU A 404 7.11 8.67 -8.43
C LEU A 404 6.81 9.38 -9.74
N THR A 405 7.81 9.43 -10.60
CA THR A 405 7.69 9.95 -11.97
C THR A 405 8.09 8.88 -12.97
N PRO A 406 7.57 8.91 -14.22
CA PRO A 406 8.08 8.05 -15.28
C PRO A 406 9.57 8.31 -15.47
N GLY A 407 10.39 7.29 -15.30
CA GLY A 407 11.80 7.37 -15.65
C GLY A 407 12.02 7.16 -17.14
N GLU A 408 13.19 7.52 -17.63
CA GLU A 408 13.55 7.20 -19.00
C GLU A 408 13.49 5.68 -19.20
N ASN A 409 12.70 5.25 -20.19
CA ASN A 409 12.58 3.85 -20.52
C ASN A 409 13.96 3.31 -20.90
N PHE A 410 14.39 2.30 -20.15
CA PHE A 410 15.58 1.58 -20.50
C PHE A 410 15.29 0.77 -21.78
N ILE A 411 15.95 1.14 -22.87
CA ILE A 411 15.94 0.35 -24.09
C ILE A 411 16.93 -0.79 -23.89
N THR A 412 16.45 -2.02 -23.70
CA THR A 412 17.32 -3.19 -23.82
C THR A 412 17.92 -3.19 -25.22
N PRO A 413 19.20 -3.50 -25.35
CA PRO A 413 19.81 -3.63 -26.69
C PRO A 413 18.96 -4.56 -27.56
N ASP A 414 18.73 -4.17 -28.82
CA ASP A 414 17.93 -5.00 -29.74
C ASP A 414 18.64 -6.33 -29.98
N ILE A 415 18.01 -7.44 -29.64
CA ILE A 415 18.53 -8.77 -29.83
C ILE A 415 18.94 -9.00 -31.31
N ALA A 416 18.20 -8.38 -32.26
CA ALA A 416 18.46 -8.48 -33.67
C ALA A 416 19.90 -8.03 -34.05
N ASP A 417 20.46 -7.06 -33.28
CA ASP A 417 21.82 -6.57 -33.55
C ASP A 417 22.90 -7.61 -33.27
N PHE A 418 22.68 -8.52 -32.31
CA PHE A 418 23.66 -9.52 -31.89
C PHE A 418 23.54 -10.85 -32.65
N VAL A 419 22.43 -11.05 -33.36
CA VAL A 419 22.18 -12.28 -34.13
C VAL A 419 22.21 -12.05 -35.65
N ARG A 420 22.58 -10.84 -36.08
CA ARG A 420 22.54 -10.42 -37.50
C ARG A 420 23.43 -11.28 -38.41
N GLU A 421 24.56 -11.72 -37.88
CA GLU A 421 25.56 -12.50 -38.65
C GLU A 421 25.31 -14.01 -38.61
N LEU A 422 24.28 -14.44 -37.88
CA LEU A 422 23.89 -15.85 -37.80
C LEU A 422 22.88 -16.22 -38.90
N GLU A 423 23.07 -17.38 -39.51
CA GLU A 423 22.11 -17.98 -40.45
C GLU A 423 21.06 -18.79 -39.72
N GLU A 424 19.90 -19.03 -40.36
CA GLU A 424 18.88 -19.95 -39.79
C GLU A 424 19.36 -21.42 -39.88
N PRO A 425 19.12 -22.27 -38.85
CA PRO A 425 18.28 -22.04 -37.66
C PRO A 425 19.03 -21.44 -36.45
N GLU A 426 20.33 -21.18 -36.54
CA GLU A 426 21.13 -20.70 -35.40
C GLU A 426 20.67 -19.34 -34.89
N LYS A 427 20.24 -18.47 -35.80
CA LYS A 427 19.71 -17.15 -35.48
C LYS A 427 18.49 -17.27 -34.53
N GLN A 428 17.50 -18.10 -34.88
CA GLN A 428 16.33 -18.32 -34.05
C GLN A 428 16.70 -18.96 -32.70
N GLN A 429 17.69 -19.87 -32.69
CA GLN A 429 18.17 -20.49 -31.46
C GLN A 429 18.84 -19.46 -30.52
N ALA A 430 19.60 -18.52 -31.05
CA ALA A 430 20.23 -17.45 -30.26
C ALA A 430 19.20 -16.50 -29.68
N ILE A 431 18.19 -16.10 -30.46
CA ILE A 431 17.03 -15.31 -29.98
C ILE A 431 16.34 -16.02 -28.82
N ASN A 432 16.00 -17.30 -29.00
CA ASN A 432 15.36 -18.09 -27.97
C ASN A 432 16.22 -18.25 -26.70
N ALA A 433 17.53 -18.40 -26.84
CA ALA A 433 18.46 -18.48 -25.73
C ALA A 433 18.48 -17.18 -24.91
N ILE A 434 18.55 -16.02 -25.57
CA ILE A 434 18.49 -14.71 -24.89
C ILE A 434 17.15 -14.53 -24.18
N HIS A 435 16.03 -14.80 -24.85
CA HIS A 435 14.71 -14.71 -24.24
C HIS A 435 14.55 -15.64 -23.02
N SER A 436 15.13 -16.86 -23.09
CA SER A 436 15.06 -17.80 -21.96
C SER A 436 15.77 -17.29 -20.69
N CYS A 437 16.81 -16.47 -20.85
CA CYS A 437 17.49 -15.84 -19.70
C CYS A 437 16.56 -14.85 -18.99
N HIS A 438 15.73 -14.11 -19.72
CA HIS A 438 14.82 -13.10 -19.18
C HIS A 438 13.65 -13.69 -18.40
N VAL A 439 13.37 -15.00 -18.51
CA VAL A 439 12.36 -15.68 -17.70
C VAL A 439 12.68 -15.62 -16.20
N CYS A 440 13.98 -15.66 -15.86
CA CYS A 440 14.45 -15.70 -14.47
C CYS A 440 15.28 -14.48 -14.08
N HIS A 441 15.92 -13.81 -15.04
CA HIS A 441 16.85 -12.71 -14.81
C HIS A 441 16.29 -11.38 -15.34
N SER A 442 16.47 -10.30 -14.58
CA SER A 442 16.25 -8.94 -15.11
C SER A 442 17.44 -8.49 -15.93
N ALA A 443 17.20 -7.89 -17.09
CA ALA A 443 18.19 -7.22 -17.93
C ALA A 443 18.18 -5.68 -17.75
N ALA A 444 17.37 -5.15 -16.84
CA ALA A 444 17.23 -3.72 -16.59
C ALA A 444 18.18 -3.22 -15.49
N PRO A 445 18.60 -1.92 -15.54
CA PRO A 445 19.38 -1.31 -14.46
C PRO A 445 18.57 -1.33 -13.16
N GLY A 446 19.18 -1.78 -12.06
CA GLY A 446 18.52 -1.88 -10.76
C GLY A 446 17.41 -2.93 -10.64
N GLY A 447 17.12 -3.66 -11.73
CA GLY A 447 16.11 -4.71 -11.74
C GLY A 447 16.40 -5.81 -10.72
N VAL A 448 15.42 -6.12 -9.87
CA VAL A 448 15.49 -7.19 -8.86
C VAL A 448 14.48 -8.26 -9.24
N ILE A 449 14.99 -9.46 -9.52
CA ILE A 449 14.16 -10.67 -9.55
C ILE A 449 14.62 -11.55 -8.39
N GLU A 450 13.73 -11.93 -7.53
CA GLU A 450 14.04 -12.77 -6.35
C GLU A 450 14.54 -14.17 -6.75
N THR A 451 14.19 -14.61 -7.96
CA THR A 451 14.53 -15.94 -8.51
C THR A 451 15.98 -16.03 -8.97
N ALA A 452 16.55 -14.95 -9.53
CA ALA A 452 17.87 -14.96 -10.13
C ALA A 452 18.53 -13.57 -10.09
N PRO A 453 19.89 -13.46 -10.15
CA PRO A 453 20.58 -12.19 -10.14
C PRO A 453 20.33 -11.39 -11.42
N SER A 454 20.30 -10.05 -11.34
CA SER A 454 20.24 -9.19 -12.53
C SER A 454 21.41 -9.41 -13.47
N LEU A 455 21.12 -9.44 -14.78
CA LEU A 455 22.12 -9.50 -15.87
C LEU A 455 22.68 -8.11 -16.22
N TRP A 456 22.00 -7.02 -15.81
CA TRP A 456 22.53 -5.66 -16.01
C TRP A 456 23.90 -5.50 -15.37
N GLY A 457 24.89 -5.05 -16.14
CA GLY A 457 26.27 -4.93 -15.69
C GLY A 457 26.87 -6.27 -15.24
N VAL A 458 26.46 -7.41 -15.81
CA VAL A 458 27.04 -8.72 -15.48
C VAL A 458 28.44 -8.86 -15.97
N PHE A 459 28.76 -8.28 -17.15
CA PHE A 459 30.11 -8.30 -17.71
C PHE A 459 31.06 -7.49 -16.81
N ASP A 460 32.24 -8.02 -16.57
CA ASP A 460 33.26 -7.51 -15.62
C ASP A 460 32.84 -7.51 -14.14
N ARG A 461 31.63 -7.92 -13.79
CA ARG A 461 31.21 -8.08 -12.41
C ARG A 461 31.84 -9.31 -11.77
N LYS A 462 32.23 -9.20 -10.49
CA LYS A 462 32.71 -10.34 -9.70
C LYS A 462 31.70 -11.49 -9.72
N ILE A 463 32.16 -12.73 -9.90
CA ILE A 463 31.29 -13.92 -9.82
C ILE A 463 30.60 -13.95 -8.46
N ALA A 464 29.28 -14.18 -8.45
CA ALA A 464 28.40 -14.06 -7.28
C ALA A 464 28.45 -12.69 -6.57
N GLY A 465 28.83 -11.61 -7.26
CA GLY A 465 29.07 -10.28 -6.70
C GLY A 465 27.89 -9.31 -6.73
N SER A 466 26.70 -9.72 -7.18
CA SER A 466 25.50 -8.88 -7.11
C SER A 466 24.84 -8.92 -5.72
N ARG A 467 23.82 -8.07 -5.51
CA ARG A 467 23.01 -8.06 -4.27
C ARG A 467 22.08 -9.28 -4.11
N PHE A 468 22.07 -10.20 -5.07
CA PHE A 468 21.25 -11.41 -5.01
C PHE A 468 21.67 -12.31 -3.83
N ARG A 469 20.70 -12.66 -2.96
CA ARG A 469 20.98 -13.36 -1.69
C ARG A 469 21.11 -14.87 -1.83
N HIS A 470 20.59 -15.48 -2.89
CA HIS A 470 20.42 -16.91 -3.04
C HIS A 470 21.42 -17.60 -3.99
N TYR A 471 22.62 -17.01 -4.16
CA TYR A 471 23.68 -17.70 -4.87
C TYR A 471 24.03 -19.04 -4.22
N SER A 472 24.20 -20.09 -5.04
CA SER A 472 24.65 -21.40 -4.55
C SER A 472 26.04 -21.32 -3.90
N PRO A 473 26.34 -22.18 -2.91
CA PRO A 473 27.69 -22.27 -2.34
C PRO A 473 28.76 -22.51 -3.41
N ALA A 474 28.44 -23.32 -4.42
CA ALA A 474 29.33 -23.63 -5.53
C ALA A 474 29.74 -22.37 -6.31
N LEU A 475 28.78 -21.46 -6.60
CA LEU A 475 29.08 -20.22 -7.32
C LEU A 475 29.77 -19.18 -6.42
N ARG A 476 29.43 -19.12 -5.13
CA ARG A 476 30.10 -18.24 -4.15
C ARG A 476 31.57 -18.59 -3.93
N SER A 477 31.93 -19.86 -4.10
CA SER A 477 33.32 -20.32 -3.94
C SER A 477 34.21 -19.98 -5.15
N LYS A 478 33.62 -19.58 -6.30
CA LYS A 478 34.36 -19.21 -7.48
C LYS A 478 35.03 -17.86 -7.31
N GLN A 479 36.28 -17.76 -7.80
CA GLN A 479 37.05 -16.51 -7.85
C GLN A 479 36.98 -15.91 -9.26
N GLY A 480 37.22 -14.60 -9.36
CA GLY A 480 37.29 -13.90 -10.64
C GLY A 480 36.03 -13.13 -10.99
N HIS A 481 35.96 -12.74 -12.26
CA HIS A 481 34.90 -11.89 -12.81
C HIS A 481 34.24 -12.57 -14.00
N TRP A 482 33.03 -12.16 -14.32
CA TRP A 482 32.34 -12.57 -15.53
C TRP A 482 32.92 -11.85 -16.72
N ASN A 483 33.83 -12.51 -17.41
CA ASN A 483 34.42 -12.07 -18.69
C ASN A 483 33.98 -13.01 -19.81
N GLU A 484 34.49 -12.79 -21.01
CA GLU A 484 34.14 -13.60 -22.18
C GLU A 484 34.45 -15.09 -21.99
N GLU A 485 35.59 -15.41 -21.40
CA GLU A 485 36.00 -16.78 -21.13
C GLU A 485 35.12 -17.45 -20.10
N THR A 486 34.91 -16.81 -18.95
CA THR A 486 34.09 -17.36 -17.83
C THR A 486 32.64 -17.48 -18.20
N LEU A 487 32.07 -16.51 -18.94
CA LEU A 487 30.72 -16.58 -19.48
C LEU A 487 30.57 -17.68 -20.52
N ASN A 488 31.56 -17.86 -21.42
CA ASN A 488 31.52 -18.94 -22.39
C ASN A 488 31.49 -20.33 -21.71
N LEU A 489 32.36 -20.56 -20.73
CA LEU A 489 32.35 -21.81 -19.94
C LEU A 489 31.05 -22.00 -19.16
N TRP A 490 30.52 -20.92 -18.55
CA TRP A 490 29.28 -20.95 -17.81
C TRP A 490 28.05 -21.27 -18.68
N LEU A 491 27.98 -20.64 -19.84
CA LEU A 491 26.88 -20.84 -20.80
C LEU A 491 26.97 -22.18 -21.53
N GLU A 492 28.15 -22.77 -21.63
CA GLU A 492 28.34 -24.10 -22.20
C GLU A 492 27.85 -25.19 -21.26
N ASP A 493 28.31 -25.15 -20.00
CA ASP A 493 27.92 -26.08 -18.95
C ASP A 493 28.03 -25.40 -17.59
N SER A 494 26.91 -24.87 -17.10
CA SER A 494 26.85 -24.18 -15.81
C SER A 494 27.17 -25.10 -14.61
N ASN A 495 26.79 -26.38 -14.70
CA ASN A 495 27.08 -27.37 -13.65
C ASN A 495 28.55 -27.85 -13.70
N GLY A 496 29.12 -27.99 -14.88
CA GLY A 496 30.57 -28.25 -15.05
C GLY A 496 31.42 -27.11 -14.54
N PHE A 497 31.01 -25.86 -14.80
CA PHE A 497 31.70 -24.67 -14.29
C PHE A 497 31.60 -24.53 -12.78
N ALA A 498 30.39 -24.74 -12.17
CA ALA A 498 30.14 -24.67 -10.74
C ALA A 498 29.23 -25.80 -10.27
N LYS A 499 29.84 -26.95 -9.95
CA LYS A 499 29.12 -28.19 -9.60
C LYS A 499 28.20 -27.97 -8.41
N GLY A 500 26.90 -28.20 -8.61
CA GLY A 500 25.87 -27.96 -7.62
C GLY A 500 25.32 -26.53 -7.63
N THR A 501 25.46 -25.83 -8.75
CA THR A 501 24.76 -24.55 -8.97
C THR A 501 23.26 -24.73 -8.95
N SER A 502 22.53 -23.71 -8.50
CA SER A 502 21.06 -23.69 -8.54
C SER A 502 20.49 -23.28 -9.91
N MET A 503 21.32 -22.80 -10.84
CA MET A 503 20.89 -22.48 -12.19
C MET A 503 20.78 -23.77 -13.03
N ALA A 504 19.56 -24.26 -13.18
CA ALA A 504 19.25 -25.45 -13.98
C ALA A 504 19.10 -25.08 -15.47
N TYR A 505 20.18 -24.72 -16.14
CA TYR A 505 20.21 -24.38 -17.56
C TYR A 505 20.88 -25.49 -18.37
N PRO A 506 20.29 -25.95 -19.50
CA PRO A 506 20.79 -27.09 -20.24
C PRO A 506 22.13 -26.84 -20.99
N GLY A 507 22.57 -25.57 -20.99
CA GLY A 507 23.76 -25.17 -21.72
C GLY A 507 23.49 -24.85 -23.20
N ILE A 508 24.43 -24.13 -23.82
CA ILE A 508 24.41 -23.78 -25.24
C ILE A 508 25.63 -24.44 -25.91
N ALA A 509 25.38 -25.52 -26.63
CA ALA A 509 26.47 -26.31 -27.24
C ALA A 509 27.17 -25.56 -28.39
N ASN A 510 26.41 -24.74 -29.16
CA ASN A 510 26.96 -24.02 -30.32
C ASN A 510 27.76 -22.78 -29.90
N PRO A 511 29.07 -22.69 -30.23
CA PRO A 511 29.91 -21.54 -29.88
C PRO A 511 29.46 -20.20 -30.49
N ALA A 512 28.89 -20.21 -31.70
CA ALA A 512 28.43 -19.00 -32.37
C ALA A 512 27.19 -18.41 -31.63
N ILE A 513 26.30 -19.27 -31.18
CA ILE A 513 25.13 -18.86 -30.35
C ILE A 513 25.63 -18.34 -29.00
N ARG A 514 26.58 -19.00 -28.33
CA ARG A 514 27.16 -18.50 -27.09
C ARG A 514 27.79 -17.13 -27.25
N LYS A 515 28.51 -16.92 -28.35
CA LYS A 515 29.11 -15.62 -28.66
C LYS A 515 28.06 -14.53 -28.77
N ALA A 516 26.98 -14.76 -29.50
CA ALA A 516 25.87 -13.80 -29.63
C ALA A 516 25.25 -13.46 -28.28
N VAL A 517 25.02 -14.47 -27.42
CA VAL A 517 24.49 -14.25 -26.04
C VAL A 517 25.50 -13.44 -25.21
N ILE A 518 26.79 -13.72 -25.28
CA ILE A 518 27.81 -12.98 -24.53
C ILE A 518 27.89 -11.52 -25.00
N ASP A 519 27.84 -11.30 -26.32
CA ASP A 519 27.87 -9.94 -26.89
C ASP A 519 26.64 -9.14 -26.46
N TYR A 520 25.46 -9.77 -26.40
CA TYR A 520 24.24 -9.18 -25.79
C TYR A 520 24.48 -8.84 -24.32
N LEU A 521 25.01 -9.77 -23.51
CA LEU A 521 25.28 -9.53 -22.09
C LEU A 521 26.31 -8.42 -21.84
N LYS A 522 27.29 -8.23 -22.74
CA LYS A 522 28.22 -7.10 -22.71
C LYS A 522 27.53 -5.77 -22.92
N ALA A 523 26.51 -5.73 -23.75
CA ALA A 523 25.75 -4.51 -24.05
C ALA A 523 24.76 -4.10 -22.96
N LEU A 524 24.52 -4.97 -21.97
CA LEU A 524 23.71 -4.69 -20.79
C LEU A 524 24.51 -3.91 -19.72
N GLN A 525 24.98 -2.69 -20.04
CA GLN A 525 25.78 -1.86 -19.12
C GLN A 525 25.14 -0.51 -18.87
#